data_fd1c3dc7c0c94fc479d21c8fe72c3efa
#
_entry.id   fd1c3dc7c0c94fc479d21c8fe72c3efa
#
_cell.length_a   1.000
_cell.length_b   1.000
_cell.length_c   1.000
_cell.angle_alpha   90.00
_cell.angle_beta   90.00
_cell.angle_gamma   90.00
#
_symmetry.space_group_name_H-M   'P 1'
#
loop_
_entity.id
_entity.type
_entity.pdbx_description
1 polymer ?
#
loop_
_entity_poly.entity_id
_entity_poly.type
_entity_poly.pdbx_seq_one_letter_code
_entity_poly.pdbx_strand_id
1 'polypeptide(L)'
;MTVGFVSVIISLIIGIIVGGIAGYYAGKVDILLMRVAEVVGSLPFIPLALILSALIGNKVSEVGRIIMIMVILGILSWPGVAYMVRAQVLAERQKEFVTAAKALGV
;
A
#
# COMPACT_ATOMS: atom_id res chain seq x y z
N MET A 1 -17.45 -11.17 -1.63
CA MET A 1 -17.31 -10.44 -0.37
C MET A 1 -16.05 -10.80 0.39
N THR A 2 -15.81 -12.09 0.62
CA THR A 2 -14.60 -12.54 1.32
C THR A 2 -13.33 -12.10 0.60
N VAL A 3 -13.31 -12.21 -0.72
CA VAL A 3 -12.17 -11.82 -1.55
C VAL A 3 -11.84 -10.34 -1.36
N GLY A 4 -12.84 -9.49 -1.48
CA GLY A 4 -12.63 -8.06 -1.31
C GLY A 4 -12.20 -7.68 0.09
N PHE A 5 -12.79 -8.31 1.09
CA PHE A 5 -12.49 -8.05 2.49
C PHE A 5 -11.03 -8.40 2.83
N VAL A 6 -10.58 -9.58 2.44
CA VAL A 6 -9.21 -10.04 2.69
C VAL A 6 -8.21 -9.16 1.93
N SER A 7 -8.51 -8.83 0.67
CA SER A 7 -7.66 -7.95 -0.14
C SER A 7 -7.49 -6.58 0.51
N VAL A 8 -8.58 -6.00 1.00
CA VAL A 8 -8.56 -4.71 1.68
C VAL A 8 -7.70 -4.77 2.93
N ILE A 9 -7.86 -5.82 3.74
CA ILE A 9 -7.07 -5.98 4.96
C ILE A 9 -5.58 -6.06 4.63
N ILE A 10 -5.20 -6.86 3.64
CA ILE A 10 -3.79 -6.99 3.23
C ILE A 10 -3.24 -5.64 2.77
N SER A 11 -3.98 -4.93 1.90
CA SER A 11 -3.54 -3.64 1.40
C SER A 11 -3.46 -2.59 2.49
N LEU A 12 -4.39 -2.61 3.47
CA LEU A 12 -4.34 -1.70 4.60
C LEU A 12 -3.10 -1.93 5.46
N ILE A 13 -2.81 -3.19 5.78
CA ILE A 13 -1.64 -3.52 6.60
C ILE A 13 -0.36 -3.03 5.92
N ILE A 14 -0.15 -3.41 4.66
CA ILE A 14 1.05 -3.01 3.91
C ILE A 14 1.10 -1.49 3.74
N GLY A 15 -0.02 -0.88 3.35
CA GLY A 15 -0.09 0.56 3.12
C GLY A 15 0.16 1.37 4.37
N ILE A 16 -0.39 0.95 5.50
CA ILE A 16 -0.18 1.63 6.78
C ILE A 16 1.30 1.57 7.17
N ILE A 17 1.91 0.39 7.06
CA ILE A 17 3.33 0.22 7.39
C ILE A 17 4.20 1.09 6.48
N VAL A 18 4.02 0.97 5.17
CA VAL A 18 4.85 1.71 4.20
C VAL A 18 4.60 3.21 4.29
N GLY A 19 3.34 3.63 4.29
CA GLY A 19 2.98 5.04 4.36
C GLY A 19 3.39 5.68 5.67
N GLY A 20 3.21 4.95 6.78
CA GLY A 20 3.63 5.43 8.09
C GLY A 20 5.14 5.64 8.18
N ILE A 21 5.92 4.68 7.68
CA ILE A 21 7.38 4.78 7.67
C ILE A 21 7.82 5.95 6.76
N ALA A 22 7.24 6.04 5.55
CA ALA A 22 7.57 7.10 4.61
C ALA A 22 7.27 8.49 5.18
N GLY A 23 6.09 8.65 5.79
CA GLY A 23 5.70 9.92 6.37
C GLY A 23 6.47 10.29 7.61
N TYR A 24 6.81 9.30 8.43
CA TYR A 24 7.52 9.53 9.69
C TYR A 24 8.97 9.95 9.45
N TYR A 25 9.69 9.20 8.62
CA TYR A 25 11.10 9.46 8.38
C TYR A 25 11.33 10.58 7.37
N ALA A 26 10.45 10.67 6.37
CA ALA A 26 10.58 11.66 5.29
C ALA A 26 11.94 11.55 4.57
N GLY A 27 12.27 12.49 3.71
CA GLY A 27 13.56 12.52 3.04
C GLY A 27 13.84 11.32 2.14
N LYS A 28 15.01 10.71 2.28
CA LYS A 28 15.45 9.60 1.41
C LYS A 28 14.58 8.36 1.53
N VAL A 29 14.16 8.03 2.75
CA VAL A 29 13.29 6.86 2.99
C VAL A 29 11.95 7.06 2.29
N ASP A 30 11.38 8.25 2.40
CA ASP A 30 10.13 8.60 1.74
C ASP A 30 10.26 8.47 0.22
N ILE A 31 11.31 9.04 -0.37
CA ILE A 31 11.55 8.98 -1.80
C ILE A 31 11.65 7.53 -2.27
N LEU A 32 12.44 6.71 -1.56
CA LEU A 32 12.61 5.30 -1.91
C LEU A 32 11.30 4.53 -1.86
N LEU A 33 10.54 4.66 -0.75
CA LEU A 33 9.29 3.94 -0.57
C LEU A 33 8.23 4.38 -1.56
N MET A 34 8.16 5.68 -1.86
CA MET A 34 7.20 6.18 -2.85
C MET A 34 7.58 5.75 -4.26
N ARG A 35 8.86 5.61 -4.57
CA ARG A 35 9.29 5.03 -5.86
C ARG A 35 8.86 3.59 -6.00
N VAL A 36 9.04 2.80 -4.95
CA VAL A 36 8.55 1.41 -4.93
C VAL A 36 7.04 1.38 -5.14
N ALA A 37 6.31 2.26 -4.45
CA ALA A 37 4.86 2.34 -4.59
C ALA A 37 4.43 2.70 -6.01
N GLU A 38 5.14 3.62 -6.65
CA GLU A 38 4.86 4.02 -8.03
C GLU A 38 5.06 2.84 -8.99
N VAL A 39 6.14 2.09 -8.82
CA VAL A 39 6.43 0.91 -9.66
C VAL A 39 5.33 -0.12 -9.49
N VAL A 40 4.94 -0.43 -8.25
CA VAL A 40 3.88 -1.40 -7.99
C VAL A 40 2.54 -0.91 -8.54
N GLY A 41 2.22 0.37 -8.34
CA GLY A 41 0.96 0.95 -8.84
C GLY A 41 0.88 1.04 -10.34
N SER A 42 2.01 1.08 -11.04
CA SER A 42 2.03 1.15 -12.50
C SER A 42 1.94 -0.24 -13.16
N LEU A 43 2.02 -1.32 -12.39
CA LEU A 43 1.90 -2.66 -12.94
C LEU A 43 0.49 -2.87 -13.49
N PRO A 44 0.37 -3.43 -14.73
CA PRO A 44 -0.95 -3.68 -15.31
C PRO A 44 -1.61 -4.87 -14.59
N PHE A 45 -2.53 -4.55 -13.69
CA PHE A 45 -3.15 -5.54 -12.82
C PHE A 45 -3.92 -6.61 -13.59
N ILE A 46 -4.78 -6.19 -14.52
CA ILE A 46 -5.64 -7.14 -15.25
C ILE A 46 -4.81 -8.11 -16.09
N PRO A 47 -3.88 -7.66 -16.95
CA PRO A 47 -3.02 -8.59 -17.69
C PRO A 47 -2.19 -9.49 -16.79
N LEU A 48 -1.68 -8.97 -15.68
CA LEU A 48 -0.88 -9.75 -14.74
C LEU A 48 -1.72 -10.85 -14.10
N ALA A 49 -2.94 -10.55 -13.67
CA ALA A 49 -3.84 -11.53 -13.08
C ALA A 49 -4.20 -12.61 -14.09
N LEU A 50 -4.47 -12.23 -15.34
CA LEU A 50 -4.80 -13.18 -16.39
C LEU A 50 -3.61 -14.12 -16.71
N ILE A 51 -2.40 -13.59 -16.79
CA ILE A 51 -1.20 -14.36 -17.04
C ILE A 51 -0.97 -15.36 -15.90
N LEU A 52 -1.05 -14.91 -14.66
CA LEU A 52 -0.86 -15.78 -13.51
C LEU A 52 -1.93 -16.87 -13.44
N SER A 53 -3.17 -16.51 -13.73
CA SER A 53 -4.27 -17.46 -13.76
C SER A 53 -4.04 -18.53 -14.85
N ALA A 54 -3.57 -18.13 -16.01
CA ALA A 54 -3.26 -19.06 -17.11
C ALA A 54 -2.10 -19.99 -16.78
N LEU A 55 -1.05 -19.47 -16.15
CA LEU A 55 0.12 -20.25 -15.78
C LEU A 55 -0.18 -21.31 -14.74
N ILE A 56 -1.03 -20.97 -13.78
CA ILE A 56 -1.41 -21.89 -12.72
C ILE A 56 -2.46 -22.89 -13.22
N GLY A 57 -3.39 -22.41 -14.06
CA GLY A 57 -4.36 -23.27 -14.75
C GLY A 57 -5.09 -24.23 -13.83
N ASN A 58 -5.00 -25.53 -14.14
CA ASN A 58 -5.68 -26.58 -13.40
C ASN A 58 -4.87 -27.17 -12.25
N LYS A 59 -3.69 -26.61 -11.98
CA LYS A 59 -2.83 -27.12 -10.90
C LYS A 59 -3.37 -26.79 -9.52
N VAL A 60 -4.28 -25.83 -9.42
CA VAL A 60 -4.84 -25.38 -8.15
C VAL A 60 -6.36 -25.52 -8.23
N SER A 61 -6.99 -25.80 -7.08
CA SER A 61 -8.44 -25.85 -6.98
C SER A 61 -9.03 -24.44 -7.18
N GLU A 62 -10.35 -24.35 -7.39
CA GLU A 62 -11.03 -23.06 -7.50
C GLU A 62 -10.79 -22.20 -6.26
N VAL A 63 -10.83 -22.83 -5.08
CA VAL A 63 -10.56 -22.13 -3.83
C VAL A 63 -9.13 -21.57 -3.81
N GLY A 64 -8.17 -22.36 -4.23
CA GLY A 64 -6.77 -21.92 -4.33
C GLY A 64 -6.59 -20.75 -5.28
N ARG A 65 -7.31 -20.75 -6.40
CA ARG A 65 -7.29 -19.67 -7.38
C ARG A 65 -7.86 -18.38 -6.78
N ILE A 66 -8.96 -18.48 -6.05
CA ILE A 66 -9.59 -17.34 -5.39
C ILE A 66 -8.63 -16.74 -4.35
N ILE A 67 -8.00 -17.57 -3.53
CA ILE A 67 -7.04 -17.14 -2.52
C ILE A 67 -5.86 -16.42 -3.19
N MET A 68 -5.35 -16.96 -4.28
CA MET A 68 -4.26 -16.34 -5.02
C MET A 68 -4.63 -14.95 -5.54
N ILE A 69 -5.84 -14.82 -6.10
CA ILE A 69 -6.32 -13.52 -6.59
C ILE A 69 -6.44 -12.53 -5.43
N MET A 70 -6.93 -12.96 -4.27
CA MET A 70 -7.02 -12.12 -3.08
C MET A 70 -5.65 -11.58 -2.65
N VAL A 71 -4.66 -12.45 -2.62
CA VAL A 71 -3.30 -12.07 -2.22
C VAL A 71 -2.71 -11.08 -3.23
N ILE A 72 -2.86 -11.36 -4.52
CA ILE A 72 -2.36 -10.46 -5.58
C ILE A 72 -3.02 -9.08 -5.48
N LEU A 73 -4.35 -9.04 -5.32
CA LEU A 73 -5.09 -7.79 -5.18
C LEU A 73 -4.60 -6.98 -3.99
N GLY A 74 -4.42 -7.65 -2.84
CA GLY A 74 -3.95 -6.99 -1.64
C GLY A 74 -2.56 -6.41 -1.81
N ILE A 75 -1.65 -7.20 -2.41
CA ILE A 75 -0.26 -6.77 -2.61
C ILE A 75 -0.18 -5.62 -3.62
N LEU A 76 -1.01 -5.63 -4.66
CA LEU A 76 -0.96 -4.59 -5.69
C LEU A 76 -1.75 -3.33 -5.33
N SER A 77 -2.63 -3.40 -4.34
CA SER A 77 -3.49 -2.27 -3.96
C SER A 77 -2.93 -1.42 -2.83
N TRP A 78 -1.85 -1.85 -2.18
CA TRP A 78 -1.31 -1.12 -1.03
C TRP A 78 -0.78 0.29 -1.37
N PRO A 79 -0.29 0.60 -2.60
CA PRO A 79 0.24 1.94 -2.86
C PRO A 79 -0.75 3.06 -2.60
N GLY A 80 -2.04 2.86 -2.94
CA GLY A 80 -3.07 3.86 -2.69
C GLY A 80 -3.24 4.16 -1.21
N VAL A 81 -3.26 3.11 -0.38
CA VAL A 81 -3.35 3.25 1.08
C VAL A 81 -2.08 3.92 1.62
N ALA A 82 -0.92 3.53 1.10
CA ALA A 82 0.36 4.09 1.53
C ALA A 82 0.41 5.60 1.28
N TYR A 83 -0.05 6.08 0.12
CA TYR A 83 -0.10 7.50 -0.17
C TYR A 83 -1.01 8.25 0.79
N MET A 84 -2.17 7.67 1.10
CA MET A 84 -3.13 8.29 2.02
C MET A 84 -2.55 8.38 3.43
N VAL A 85 -1.98 7.30 3.93
CA VAL A 85 -1.39 7.25 5.28
C VAL A 85 -0.20 8.19 5.38
N ARG A 86 0.64 8.21 4.35
CA ARG A 86 1.78 9.12 4.27
C ARG A 86 1.33 10.58 4.40
N ALA A 87 0.29 10.96 3.66
CA ALA A 87 -0.24 12.33 3.69
C ALA A 87 -0.73 12.67 5.09
N GLN A 88 -1.42 11.76 5.76
CA GLN A 88 -1.92 12.00 7.11
C GLN A 88 -0.78 12.12 8.13
N VAL A 89 0.23 11.25 8.04
CA VAL A 89 1.38 11.30 8.95
C VAL A 89 2.15 12.60 8.77
N LEU A 90 2.35 13.03 7.53
CA LEU A 90 3.02 14.30 7.26
C LEU A 90 2.22 15.50 7.80
N ALA A 91 0.90 15.46 7.64
CA ALA A 91 0.03 16.53 8.15
C ALA A 91 0.10 16.61 9.67
N GLU A 92 0.04 15.49 10.36
CA GLU A 92 0.15 15.45 11.82
C GLU A 92 1.51 15.92 12.30
N ARG A 93 2.57 15.50 11.60
CA ARG A 93 3.93 15.92 11.92
C ARG A 93 4.09 17.43 11.78
N GLN A 94 3.51 18.03 10.74
CA GLN A 94 3.52 19.46 10.53
C GLN A 94 2.75 20.20 11.63
N LYS A 95 1.62 19.67 12.05
CA LYS A 95 0.85 20.25 13.16
C LYS A 95 1.64 20.27 14.45
N GLU A 96 2.30 19.18 14.78
CA GLU A 96 3.15 19.11 15.98
C GLU A 96 4.28 20.11 15.90
N PHE A 97 4.91 20.23 14.74
CA PHE A 97 6.00 21.17 14.50
C PHE A 97 5.54 22.62 14.72
N VAL A 98 4.40 22.99 14.13
CA VAL A 98 3.83 24.33 14.25
C VAL A 98 3.45 24.61 15.70
N THR A 99 2.84 23.65 16.39
CA THR A 99 2.46 23.80 17.79
C THR A 99 3.69 24.01 18.65
N ALA A 100 4.75 23.25 18.42
CA ALA A 100 6.00 23.41 19.16
C ALA A 100 6.63 24.77 18.91
N ALA A 101 6.62 25.24 17.66
CA ALA A 101 7.14 26.55 17.30
C ALA A 101 6.37 27.67 18.01
N LYS A 102 5.04 27.57 18.04
CA LYS A 102 4.20 28.53 18.75
C LYS A 102 4.47 28.52 20.25
N ALA A 103 4.68 27.36 20.82
CA ALA A 103 4.99 27.22 22.24
C ALA A 103 6.33 27.88 22.58
N LEU A 104 7.27 27.92 21.61
CA LEU A 104 8.56 28.56 21.78
C LEU A 104 8.53 30.06 21.47
N GLY A 105 7.37 30.60 21.11
CA GLY A 105 7.22 32.03 20.86
C GLY A 105 7.60 32.47 19.45
N VAL A 106 7.66 31.55 18.50
CA VAL A 106 8.02 31.83 17.11
C VAL A 106 6.78 32.15 16.27
#